data_17a91783618c72b9ef0474e1191b52e9
#
_entry.id   17a91783618c72b9ef0474e1191b52e9
#
_cell.length_a   1.000
_cell.length_b   1.000
_cell.length_c   1.000
_cell.angle_alpha   90.00
_cell.angle_beta   90.00
_cell.angle_gamma   90.00
#
_symmetry.space_group_name_H-M   'P 1'
#
loop_
_entity.id
_entity.type
_entity.pdbx_description
1 polymer ?
#
loop_
_entity_poly.entity_id
_entity_poly.type
_entity_poly.pdbx_seq_one_letter_code
_entity_poly.pdbx_strand_id
1 'polypeptide(L)'
;MNGTAGRDAWKGYPFKALEELDYVAIYKAQLAKGDIQIAYERLIKYVMLLKAQFSKAFSGKYQTGNVSPGYMDYTYFPFFDDYVRINKLRFVIVLNHEKMRFELWFMGQNADVQTEYWDL
;
A
#
# COMPACT_ATOMS: atom_id res chain seq x y z
N MET A 1 26.29 -22.67 -20.99
CA MET A 1 25.02 -22.20 -20.56
C MET A 1 24.87 -22.34 -19.02
N ASN A 2 24.58 -21.31 -18.37
CA ASN A 2 24.56 -21.30 -16.92
C ASN A 2 23.14 -21.11 -16.34
N GLY A 3 22.15 -21.37 -17.16
CA GLY A 3 20.78 -21.26 -16.70
C GLY A 3 20.46 -22.20 -15.55
N THR A 4 21.04 -23.39 -15.55
CA THR A 4 20.85 -24.36 -14.48
C THR A 4 21.45 -23.85 -13.17
N ALA A 5 22.67 -23.30 -13.22
CA ALA A 5 23.31 -22.75 -12.03
C ALA A 5 22.49 -21.57 -11.46
N GLY A 6 22.02 -20.68 -12.34
CA GLY A 6 21.18 -19.56 -11.91
C GLY A 6 19.83 -20.03 -11.37
N ARG A 7 19.23 -21.04 -12.01
CA ARG A 7 17.95 -21.58 -11.58
C ARG A 7 18.00 -22.19 -10.19
N ASP A 8 19.10 -22.85 -9.86
CA ASP A 8 19.22 -23.60 -8.62
C ASP A 8 19.97 -22.84 -7.52
N ALA A 9 20.35 -21.58 -7.79
CA ALA A 9 21.14 -20.81 -6.85
C ALA A 9 20.45 -20.64 -5.49
N TRP A 10 19.12 -20.58 -5.46
CA TRP A 10 18.34 -20.42 -4.23
C TRP A 10 18.27 -21.68 -3.36
N LYS A 11 18.60 -22.84 -3.92
CA LYS A 11 18.47 -24.12 -3.21
C LYS A 11 19.40 -24.26 -2.00
N GLY A 12 20.45 -23.42 -1.94
CA GLY A 12 21.33 -23.41 -0.78
C GLY A 12 20.79 -22.62 0.40
N TYR A 13 19.67 -21.93 0.23
CA TYR A 13 19.04 -21.13 1.27
C TYR A 13 18.05 -21.97 2.08
N PRO A 14 17.59 -21.46 3.25
CA PRO A 14 16.63 -22.18 4.08
C PRO A 14 15.33 -22.55 3.38
N PHE A 15 14.98 -21.83 2.31
CA PHE A 15 13.75 -22.06 1.55
C PHE A 15 14.02 -23.07 0.44
N LYS A 16 14.03 -24.34 0.77
CA LYS A 16 14.32 -25.37 -0.23
C LYS A 16 13.23 -25.49 -1.28
N ALA A 17 11.97 -25.45 -0.88
CA ALA A 17 10.83 -25.53 -1.76
C ALA A 17 9.74 -24.65 -1.20
N LEU A 18 9.28 -23.70 -2.02
CA LEU A 18 8.19 -22.83 -1.59
C LEU A 18 6.89 -23.59 -1.33
N GLU A 19 6.69 -24.69 -2.08
CA GLU A 19 5.49 -25.51 -1.93
C GLU A 19 5.39 -26.20 -0.57
N GLU A 20 6.51 -26.31 0.16
CA GLU A 20 6.52 -26.90 1.49
C GLU A 20 6.01 -25.94 2.57
N LEU A 21 5.86 -24.65 2.23
CA LEU A 21 5.35 -23.67 3.16
C LEU A 21 3.82 -23.69 3.13
N ASP A 22 3.19 -23.90 4.27
CA ASP A 22 1.74 -23.99 4.38
C ASP A 22 1.03 -22.75 3.82
N TYR A 23 1.58 -21.58 4.11
CA TYR A 23 0.99 -20.32 3.65
C TYR A 23 1.08 -20.17 2.14
N VAL A 24 2.11 -20.71 1.51
CA VAL A 24 2.23 -20.67 0.05
C VAL A 24 1.13 -21.51 -0.60
N ALA A 25 0.80 -22.65 -0.02
CA ALA A 25 -0.30 -23.48 -0.51
C ALA A 25 -1.63 -22.73 -0.45
N ILE A 26 -1.89 -22.01 0.63
CA ILE A 26 -3.08 -21.18 0.77
C ILE A 26 -3.11 -20.09 -0.29
N TYR A 27 -2.00 -19.40 -0.48
CA TYR A 27 -1.86 -18.34 -1.47
C TYR A 27 -2.17 -18.87 -2.87
N LYS A 28 -1.54 -19.98 -3.24
CA LYS A 28 -1.73 -20.60 -4.55
C LYS A 28 -3.18 -21.00 -4.77
N ALA A 29 -3.83 -21.58 -3.77
CA ALA A 29 -5.23 -21.99 -3.86
C ALA A 29 -6.15 -20.78 -4.06
N GLN A 30 -5.90 -19.68 -3.36
CA GLN A 30 -6.69 -18.46 -3.53
C GLN A 30 -6.49 -17.85 -4.92
N LEU A 31 -5.27 -17.81 -5.42
CA LEU A 31 -5.01 -17.29 -6.75
C LEU A 31 -5.68 -18.11 -7.83
N ALA A 32 -5.75 -19.43 -7.66
CA ALA A 32 -6.39 -20.31 -8.61
C ALA A 32 -7.90 -20.03 -8.76
N LYS A 33 -8.55 -19.53 -7.72
CA LYS A 33 -9.96 -19.13 -7.78
C LYS A 33 -10.16 -17.82 -8.54
N GLY A 34 -9.19 -16.93 -8.53
CA GLY A 34 -9.24 -15.65 -9.23
C GLY A 34 -10.03 -14.56 -8.54
N ASP A 35 -10.83 -14.86 -7.56
CA ASP A 35 -11.72 -13.89 -6.91
C ASP A 35 -10.96 -12.81 -6.15
N ILE A 36 -9.87 -13.19 -5.47
CA ILE A 36 -9.14 -12.26 -4.64
C ILE A 36 -8.42 -11.19 -5.48
N GLN A 37 -7.91 -11.56 -6.64
CA GLN A 37 -7.28 -10.59 -7.54
C GLN A 37 -8.30 -9.58 -8.05
N ILE A 38 -9.47 -10.05 -8.44
CA ILE A 38 -10.55 -9.18 -8.90
C ILE A 38 -11.00 -8.24 -7.79
N ALA A 39 -11.19 -8.76 -6.59
CA ALA A 39 -11.60 -7.96 -5.44
C ALA A 39 -10.56 -6.89 -5.11
N TYR A 40 -9.29 -7.27 -5.08
CA TYR A 40 -8.20 -6.35 -4.77
C TYR A 40 -8.11 -5.25 -5.83
N GLU A 41 -8.16 -5.60 -7.09
CA GLU A 41 -8.15 -4.64 -8.19
C GLU A 41 -9.30 -3.64 -8.08
N ARG A 42 -10.50 -4.13 -7.76
CA ARG A 42 -11.66 -3.25 -7.60
C ARG A 42 -11.53 -2.31 -6.42
N LEU A 43 -10.93 -2.77 -5.33
CA LEU A 43 -10.67 -1.92 -4.16
C LEU A 43 -9.67 -0.82 -4.52
N ILE A 44 -8.60 -1.15 -5.23
CA ILE A 44 -7.62 -0.14 -5.67
C ILE A 44 -8.28 0.88 -6.58
N LYS A 45 -9.07 0.44 -7.54
CA LYS A 45 -9.80 1.33 -8.45
C LYS A 45 -10.78 2.22 -7.69
N TYR A 46 -11.42 1.69 -6.66
CA TYR A 46 -12.32 2.47 -5.82
C TYR A 46 -11.58 3.60 -5.11
N VAL A 47 -10.40 3.31 -4.56
CA VAL A 47 -9.57 4.33 -3.91
C VAL A 47 -9.12 5.38 -4.94
N MET A 48 -8.77 4.97 -6.15
CA MET A 48 -8.39 5.90 -7.21
C MET A 48 -9.55 6.83 -7.60
N LEU A 49 -10.77 6.29 -7.66
CA LEU A 49 -11.96 7.09 -7.90
C LEU A 49 -12.21 8.08 -6.76
N LEU A 50 -12.06 7.62 -5.53
CA LEU A 50 -12.21 8.47 -4.35
C LEU A 50 -11.22 9.63 -4.39
N LYS A 51 -9.96 9.34 -4.75
CA LYS A 51 -8.95 10.38 -4.93
C LYS A 51 -9.35 11.39 -6.00
N ALA A 52 -9.85 10.92 -7.14
CA ALA A 52 -10.28 11.80 -8.22
C ALA A 52 -11.42 12.71 -7.77
N GLN A 53 -12.39 12.17 -7.07
CA GLN A 53 -13.50 12.95 -6.52
C GLN A 53 -13.03 13.95 -5.47
N PHE A 54 -12.11 13.53 -4.60
CA PHE A 54 -11.51 14.41 -3.61
C PHE A 54 -10.77 15.57 -4.26
N SER A 55 -9.94 15.27 -5.27
CA SER A 55 -9.18 16.30 -5.98
C SER A 55 -10.10 17.32 -6.64
N LYS A 56 -11.21 16.86 -7.17
CA LYS A 56 -12.20 17.74 -7.78
C LYS A 56 -12.92 18.60 -6.76
N ALA A 57 -13.35 17.98 -5.65
CA ALA A 57 -14.12 18.67 -4.60
C ALA A 57 -13.29 19.74 -3.90
N PHE A 58 -12.00 19.51 -3.73
CA PHE A 58 -11.08 20.40 -3.02
C PHE A 58 -10.06 21.06 -3.93
N SER A 59 -10.40 21.20 -5.21
CA SER A 59 -9.55 21.87 -6.20
C SER A 59 -9.19 23.28 -5.72
N GLY A 60 -7.91 23.62 -5.81
CA GLY A 60 -7.39 24.90 -5.35
C GLY A 60 -7.17 25.01 -3.85
N LYS A 61 -7.62 24.03 -3.07
CA LYS A 61 -7.44 24.00 -1.62
C LYS A 61 -6.42 22.97 -1.17
N TYR A 62 -6.49 21.77 -1.72
CA TYR A 62 -5.56 20.69 -1.40
C TYR A 62 -5.01 20.07 -2.68
N GLN A 63 -3.75 19.64 -2.59
CA GLN A 63 -3.11 18.81 -3.60
C GLN A 63 -3.11 17.37 -3.12
N THR A 64 -3.12 16.42 -4.04
CA THR A 64 -3.08 15.00 -3.73
C THR A 64 -1.84 14.35 -4.30
N GLY A 65 -1.29 13.37 -3.57
CA GLY A 65 -0.23 12.51 -4.07
C GLY A 65 -0.79 11.27 -4.72
N ASN A 66 0.11 10.39 -5.15
CA ASN A 66 -0.26 9.14 -5.81
C ASN A 66 -0.86 8.15 -4.83
N VAL A 67 -1.71 7.26 -5.35
CA VAL A 67 -2.23 6.15 -4.58
C VAL A 67 -1.13 5.12 -4.36
N SER A 68 -0.92 4.75 -3.11
CA SER A 68 -0.04 3.64 -2.73
C SER A 68 -0.92 2.43 -2.45
N PRO A 69 -0.81 1.35 -3.23
CA PRO A 69 -1.71 0.21 -3.06
C PRO A 69 -1.47 -0.57 -1.76
N GLY A 70 -0.24 -0.51 -1.22
CA GLY A 70 0.10 -1.23 0.00
C GLY A 70 0.29 -2.72 -0.23
N TYR A 71 0.21 -3.48 0.85
CA TYR A 71 0.46 -4.91 0.84
C TYR A 71 -0.73 -5.66 1.47
N MET A 72 -1.94 -5.39 0.94
CA MET A 72 -3.20 -5.93 1.46
C MET A 72 -3.49 -5.51 2.91
N ASP A 73 -2.84 -4.45 3.35
CA ASP A 73 -2.99 -3.87 4.67
C ASP A 73 -3.64 -2.50 4.61
N TYR A 74 -2.96 -1.56 3.98
CA TYR A 74 -3.41 -0.18 3.85
C TYR A 74 -3.20 0.31 2.43
N THR A 75 -4.27 0.72 1.77
CA THR A 75 -4.21 1.42 0.49
C THR A 75 -4.53 2.87 0.75
N TYR A 76 -3.68 3.79 0.29
CA TYR A 76 -3.84 5.18 0.69
C TYR A 76 -3.36 6.16 -0.36
N PHE A 77 -3.81 7.41 -0.21
CA PHE A 77 -3.24 8.55 -0.92
C PHE A 77 -3.08 9.72 0.04
N PRO A 78 -1.99 10.49 -0.09
CA PRO A 78 -1.80 11.67 0.74
C PRO A 78 -2.49 12.88 0.13
N PHE A 79 -2.83 13.85 0.99
CA PHE A 79 -3.21 15.18 0.53
C PHE A 79 -2.62 16.21 1.47
N PHE A 80 -2.43 17.41 0.95
CA PHE A 80 -1.72 18.46 1.67
C PHE A 80 -2.04 19.81 1.06
N ASP A 81 -1.92 20.86 1.88
CA ASP A 81 -1.84 22.23 1.42
C ASP A 81 -0.39 22.73 1.57
N ASP A 82 -0.15 23.99 1.22
CA ASP A 82 1.21 24.55 1.31
C ASP A 82 1.73 24.58 2.73
N TYR A 83 0.87 24.90 3.70
CA TYR A 83 1.26 24.97 5.09
C TYR A 83 1.74 23.62 5.61
N VAL A 84 0.96 22.58 5.40
CA VAL A 84 1.29 21.23 5.84
C VAL A 84 2.56 20.74 5.15
N ARG A 85 2.67 21.01 3.85
CA ARG A 85 3.83 20.59 3.04
C ARG A 85 5.12 21.26 3.51
N ILE A 86 5.08 22.56 3.78
CA ILE A 86 6.24 23.31 4.26
C ILE A 86 6.73 22.72 5.59
N ASN A 87 5.82 22.30 6.44
CA ASN A 87 6.15 21.68 7.73
C ASN A 87 6.48 20.19 7.60
N LYS A 88 6.60 19.66 6.38
CA LYS A 88 6.92 18.26 6.10
C LYS A 88 5.91 17.29 6.71
N LEU A 89 4.66 17.70 6.71
CA LEU A 89 3.53 16.92 7.20
C LEU A 89 2.60 16.62 6.04
N ARG A 90 1.71 15.69 6.25
CA ARG A 90 0.68 15.36 5.28
C ARG A 90 -0.51 14.72 5.98
N PHE A 91 -1.68 14.87 5.37
CA PHE A 91 -2.85 14.06 5.67
C PHE A 91 -2.85 12.84 4.76
N VAL A 92 -3.44 11.77 5.21
CA VAL A 92 -3.53 10.54 4.40
C VAL A 92 -4.92 9.96 4.55
N ILE A 93 -5.57 9.69 3.44
CA ILE A 93 -6.82 8.92 3.43
C ILE A 93 -6.43 7.47 3.21
N VAL A 94 -6.80 6.61 4.15
CA VAL A 94 -6.33 5.23 4.22
C VAL A 94 -7.52 4.28 4.19
N LEU A 95 -7.50 3.32 3.26
CA LEU A 95 -8.38 2.16 3.33
C LEU A 95 -7.69 1.09 4.16
N ASN A 96 -8.25 0.79 5.32
CA ASN A 96 -7.79 -0.30 6.17
C ASN A 96 -8.48 -1.59 5.70
N HIS A 97 -7.71 -2.50 5.10
CA HIS A 97 -8.26 -3.73 4.52
C HIS A 97 -8.80 -4.68 5.56
N GLU A 98 -8.12 -4.81 6.70
CA GLU A 98 -8.57 -5.71 7.75
C GLU A 98 -9.96 -5.33 8.27
N LYS A 99 -10.16 -4.04 8.54
CA LYS A 99 -11.41 -3.54 9.10
C LYS A 99 -12.38 -3.06 8.03
N MET A 100 -11.95 -3.05 6.78
CA MET A 100 -12.70 -2.60 5.62
C MET A 100 -13.39 -1.26 5.87
N ARG A 101 -12.57 -0.26 6.26
CA ARG A 101 -13.04 1.09 6.50
C ARG A 101 -11.99 2.11 6.10
N PHE A 102 -12.45 3.34 5.85
CA PHE A 102 -11.55 4.46 5.61
C PHE A 102 -11.18 5.14 6.92
N GLU A 103 -9.93 5.58 6.99
CA GLU A 103 -9.38 6.32 8.12
C GLU A 103 -8.66 7.55 7.61
N LEU A 104 -8.64 8.59 8.41
CA LEU A 104 -7.88 9.80 8.13
C LEU A 104 -6.69 9.85 9.10
N TRP A 105 -5.49 9.86 8.53
CA TRP A 105 -4.26 9.92 9.32
C TRP A 105 -3.56 11.26 9.07
N PHE A 106 -2.94 11.79 10.10
CA PHE A 106 -2.07 12.94 10.03
C PHE A 106 -0.67 12.50 10.43
N MET A 107 0.31 12.66 9.54
CA MET A 107 1.61 12.06 9.78
C MET A 107 2.74 12.89 9.18
N GLY A 108 3.94 12.64 9.66
CA GLY A 108 5.16 13.20 9.10
C GLY A 108 5.44 12.62 7.73
N GLN A 109 6.17 13.38 6.91
CA GLN A 109 6.53 13.00 5.56
C GLN A 109 7.44 11.77 5.54
N ASN A 110 8.22 11.60 6.61
CA ASN A 110 9.10 10.44 6.80
C ASN A 110 9.21 10.12 8.29
N ALA A 111 9.95 9.06 8.62
CA ALA A 111 10.08 8.61 10.01
C ALA A 111 10.70 9.66 10.94
N ASP A 112 11.69 10.41 10.45
CA ASP A 112 12.37 11.41 11.27
C ASP A 112 11.42 12.55 11.64
N VAL A 113 10.66 13.05 10.67
CA VAL A 113 9.66 14.10 10.91
C VAL A 113 8.57 13.58 11.84
N GLN A 114 8.13 12.35 11.64
CA GLN A 114 7.11 11.74 12.49
C GLN A 114 7.58 11.70 13.94
N THR A 115 8.79 11.26 14.18
CA THR A 115 9.37 11.19 15.53
C THR A 115 9.46 12.59 16.14
N GLU A 116 9.89 13.59 15.38
CA GLU A 116 10.00 14.97 15.84
C GLU A 116 8.68 15.48 16.41
N TYR A 117 7.57 15.21 15.73
CA TYR A 117 6.26 15.69 16.18
C TYR A 117 5.65 14.83 17.28
N TRP A 118 6.00 13.56 17.36
CA TRP A 118 5.50 12.67 18.42
C TRP A 118 6.13 12.95 19.76
N ASP A 119 7.36 13.47 19.77
CA ASP A 119 8.09 13.77 20.99
C ASP A 119 7.71 15.14 21.59
N LEU A 120 6.87 15.87 20.93
CA LEU A 120 6.33 17.11 21.45
C LEU A 120 5.18 16.86 22.42
#